data_be35fe77255066ed8dabfaedc07db689
#
_entry.id   be35fe77255066ed8dabfaedc07db689
#
_cell.length_a   1.000
_cell.length_b   1.000
_cell.length_c   1.000
_cell.angle_alpha   90.00
_cell.angle_beta   90.00
_cell.angle_gamma   90.00
#
_symmetry.space_group_name_H-M   'P 1'
#
loop_
_entity.id
_entity.type
_entity.pdbx_description
1 polymer ?
#
loop_
_entity_poly.entity_id
_entity_poly.type
_entity_poly.pdbx_seq_one_letter_code
_entity_poly.pdbx_strand_id
1 'polypeptide(L)'
;MSRNTLNTLKDFNISGKKAKFYSLPALEKSLGAKISRLPVSIRVVLESVLRNCDGKKVTEEHIKQLANWSPTGERTDEIPFVVARVVLQDFTGVPLLADLAAMRNVAYKMGINAKKIEPLVPVDLVVDHSVTIDHFREPNALDLNMKLEFSRNNERYQFMKWGMQAFDTFGVVPPGFGIVHQVNLEYLARGVHKDAAGVYYPDSLVGTDSHTTMINGIGVVGWGVGGIEAEAGMLGQPVYFLTPDVIGVNLTGVLREGCTATDLVLTITELLRKEKVVGKFVEFFGEGTETLSVTDRATIANMAPEYGATMGFFPV
;
A
#
# COMPACT_ATOMS: atom_id res chain seq x y z
N MET A 1 -5.27 9.85 -21.60
CA MET A 1 -6.66 9.35 -21.82
C MET A 1 -6.72 7.92 -21.34
N SER A 2 -7.65 7.58 -20.45
CA SER A 2 -7.87 6.21 -19.99
C SER A 2 -8.27 5.32 -21.16
N ARG A 3 -7.53 4.23 -21.38
CA ARG A 3 -7.84 3.25 -22.43
C ARG A 3 -9.03 2.41 -22.00
N ASN A 4 -9.97 2.15 -22.89
CA ASN A 4 -11.06 1.22 -22.63
C ASN A 4 -10.62 -0.23 -22.97
N THR A 5 -9.63 -0.73 -22.24
CA THR A 5 -9.08 -2.07 -22.41
C THR A 5 -10.18 -3.12 -22.22
N LEU A 6 -10.34 -4.02 -23.19
CA LEU A 6 -11.33 -5.10 -23.19
C LEU A 6 -12.78 -4.65 -22.91
N ASN A 7 -13.13 -3.40 -23.24
CA ASN A 7 -14.45 -2.79 -22.99
C ASN A 7 -14.89 -2.78 -21.51
N THR A 8 -13.94 -2.65 -20.61
CA THR A 8 -14.17 -2.73 -19.15
C THR A 8 -14.40 -1.39 -18.47
N LEU A 9 -14.02 -0.26 -19.10
CA LEU A 9 -14.27 1.07 -18.54
C LEU A 9 -15.77 1.37 -18.61
N LYS A 10 -16.40 1.53 -17.45
CA LYS A 10 -17.84 1.77 -17.29
C LYS A 10 -18.10 3.07 -16.56
N ASP A 11 -19.22 3.69 -16.91
CA ASP A 11 -19.75 4.86 -16.21
C ASP A 11 -20.65 4.43 -15.05
N PHE A 12 -20.66 5.22 -13.99
CA PHE A 12 -21.62 5.15 -12.91
C PHE A 12 -21.93 6.54 -12.37
N ASN A 13 -22.99 6.67 -11.60
CA ASN A 13 -23.38 7.93 -10.97
C ASN A 13 -23.14 7.86 -9.47
N ILE A 14 -22.46 8.87 -8.94
CA ILE A 14 -22.27 9.07 -7.49
C ILE A 14 -22.73 10.48 -7.14
N SER A 15 -23.75 10.59 -6.28
CA SER A 15 -24.32 11.89 -5.86
C SER A 15 -24.60 12.84 -7.04
N GLY A 16 -25.19 12.32 -8.14
CA GLY A 16 -25.53 13.10 -9.32
C GLY A 16 -24.36 13.44 -10.26
N LYS A 17 -23.14 13.01 -9.95
CA LYS A 17 -21.94 13.21 -10.78
C LYS A 17 -21.61 11.94 -11.55
N LYS A 18 -21.28 12.07 -12.85
CA LYS A 18 -20.75 10.98 -13.65
C LYS A 18 -19.34 10.63 -13.21
N ALA A 19 -19.08 9.36 -13.00
CA ALA A 19 -17.81 8.79 -12.62
C ALA A 19 -17.54 7.54 -13.46
N LYS A 20 -16.30 7.07 -13.44
CA LYS A 20 -15.85 5.89 -14.21
C LYS A 20 -15.11 4.91 -13.32
N PHE A 21 -15.11 3.65 -13.71
CA PHE A 21 -14.33 2.59 -13.06
C PHE A 21 -14.05 1.46 -14.03
N TYR A 22 -13.06 0.64 -13.75
CA TYR A 22 -12.80 -0.57 -14.52
C TYR A 22 -13.59 -1.75 -13.93
N SER A 23 -14.51 -2.28 -14.70
CA SER A 23 -15.46 -3.30 -14.25
C SER A 23 -14.90 -4.71 -14.40
N LEU A 24 -14.58 -5.37 -13.27
CA LEU A 24 -14.18 -6.79 -13.27
C LEU A 24 -15.31 -7.73 -13.77
N PRO A 25 -16.61 -7.51 -13.47
CA PRO A 25 -17.68 -8.28 -14.10
C PRO A 25 -17.75 -8.12 -15.64
N ALA A 26 -17.39 -6.95 -16.18
CA ALA A 26 -17.29 -6.78 -17.62
C ALA A 26 -16.07 -7.51 -18.20
N LEU A 27 -14.94 -7.53 -17.47
CA LEU A 27 -13.75 -8.30 -17.82
C LEU A 27 -14.05 -9.81 -17.81
N GLU A 28 -14.77 -10.31 -16.81
CA GLU A 28 -15.20 -11.70 -16.71
C GLU A 28 -15.97 -12.13 -17.96
N LYS A 29 -16.92 -11.30 -18.41
CA LYS A 29 -17.68 -11.55 -19.64
C LYS A 29 -16.81 -11.51 -20.90
N SER A 30 -15.87 -10.56 -20.97
CA SER A 30 -14.98 -10.40 -22.13
C SER A 30 -14.02 -11.57 -22.31
N LEU A 31 -13.50 -12.12 -21.21
CA LEU A 31 -12.51 -13.21 -21.24
C LEU A 31 -13.11 -14.60 -21.09
N GLY A 32 -14.38 -14.73 -20.65
CA GLY A 32 -14.97 -15.99 -20.28
C GLY A 32 -14.33 -16.65 -19.03
N ALA A 33 -13.57 -15.88 -18.26
CA ALA A 33 -12.91 -16.32 -17.04
C ALA A 33 -13.85 -16.20 -15.81
N LYS A 34 -13.55 -16.89 -14.72
CA LYS A 34 -14.37 -16.83 -13.48
C LYS A 34 -13.75 -15.88 -12.44
N ILE A 35 -13.66 -14.59 -12.81
CA ILE A 35 -12.98 -13.57 -11.97
C ILE A 35 -13.68 -13.37 -10.62
N SER A 36 -14.99 -13.51 -10.57
CA SER A 36 -15.79 -13.42 -9.33
C SER A 36 -15.40 -14.48 -8.28
N ARG A 37 -14.74 -15.57 -8.68
CA ARG A 37 -14.25 -16.63 -7.79
C ARG A 37 -12.80 -16.47 -7.33
N LEU A 38 -12.10 -15.48 -7.88
CA LEU A 38 -10.73 -15.19 -7.47
C LEU A 38 -10.70 -14.65 -6.03
N PRO A 39 -9.60 -14.90 -5.28
CA PRO A 39 -9.33 -14.21 -4.02
C PRO A 39 -9.48 -12.70 -4.15
N VAL A 40 -9.92 -12.03 -3.10
CA VAL A 40 -10.18 -10.58 -3.16
C VAL A 40 -8.90 -9.80 -3.42
N SER A 41 -7.79 -10.19 -2.79
CA SER A 41 -6.47 -9.60 -3.03
C SER A 41 -6.05 -9.68 -4.50
N ILE A 42 -6.25 -10.84 -5.14
CA ILE A 42 -5.98 -11.04 -6.57
C ILE A 42 -6.88 -10.14 -7.43
N ARG A 43 -8.15 -9.94 -7.04
CA ARG A 43 -9.06 -9.04 -7.77
C ARG A 43 -8.62 -7.58 -7.70
N VAL A 44 -8.08 -7.13 -6.55
CA VAL A 44 -7.54 -5.77 -6.41
C VAL A 44 -6.30 -5.59 -7.29
N VAL A 45 -5.38 -6.57 -7.28
CA VAL A 45 -4.21 -6.55 -8.18
C VAL A 45 -4.63 -6.56 -9.65
N LEU A 46 -5.60 -7.41 -10.01
CA LEU A 46 -6.13 -7.48 -11.38
C LEU A 46 -6.75 -6.16 -11.84
N GLU A 47 -7.48 -5.46 -10.96
CA GLU A 47 -8.01 -4.12 -11.28
C GLU A 47 -6.87 -3.14 -11.61
N SER A 48 -5.82 -3.12 -10.81
CA SER A 48 -4.67 -2.26 -11.06
C SER A 48 -3.98 -2.57 -12.38
N VAL A 49 -3.73 -3.85 -12.69
CA VAL A 49 -3.14 -4.28 -13.96
C VAL A 49 -4.04 -3.90 -15.13
N LEU A 50 -5.34 -4.10 -15.02
CA LEU A 50 -6.32 -3.72 -16.03
C LEU A 50 -6.34 -2.21 -16.31
N ARG A 51 -6.39 -1.41 -15.25
CA ARG A 51 -6.43 0.05 -15.31
C ARG A 51 -5.16 0.65 -15.89
N ASN A 52 -4.01 0.07 -15.59
CA ASN A 52 -2.70 0.55 -16.02
C ASN A 52 -2.20 -0.13 -17.32
N CYS A 53 -3.03 -0.90 -18.00
CA CYS A 53 -2.65 -1.56 -19.26
C CYS A 53 -2.27 -0.53 -20.34
N ASP A 54 -0.99 -0.44 -20.64
CA ASP A 54 -0.44 0.48 -21.66
C ASP A 54 0.03 -0.25 -22.94
N GLY A 55 0.03 -1.58 -22.91
CA GLY A 55 0.49 -2.44 -23.99
C GLY A 55 2.02 -2.50 -24.12
N LYS A 56 2.75 -1.97 -23.14
CA LYS A 56 4.22 -1.96 -23.07
C LYS A 56 4.74 -2.59 -21.78
N LYS A 57 4.61 -1.87 -20.66
CA LYS A 57 4.99 -2.36 -19.32
C LYS A 57 3.90 -3.27 -18.75
N VAL A 58 2.65 -2.87 -18.92
CA VAL A 58 1.47 -3.62 -18.50
C VAL A 58 0.68 -4.03 -19.73
N THR A 59 0.62 -5.33 -20.02
CA THR A 59 0.03 -5.88 -21.24
C THR A 59 -1.28 -6.63 -20.98
N GLU A 60 -2.03 -6.93 -22.01
CA GLU A 60 -3.23 -7.76 -21.90
C GLU A 60 -2.92 -9.19 -21.47
N GLU A 61 -1.69 -9.67 -21.70
CA GLU A 61 -1.27 -11.00 -21.26
C GLU A 61 -1.23 -11.09 -19.74
N HIS A 62 -0.69 -10.06 -19.07
CA HIS A 62 -0.70 -9.97 -17.59
C HIS A 62 -2.15 -9.99 -17.03
N ILE A 63 -3.10 -9.33 -17.73
CA ILE A 63 -4.53 -9.36 -17.36
C ILE A 63 -5.08 -10.78 -17.46
N LYS A 64 -4.82 -11.48 -18.59
CA LYS A 64 -5.29 -12.85 -18.81
C LYS A 64 -4.69 -13.83 -17.80
N GLN A 65 -3.40 -13.68 -17.50
CA GLN A 65 -2.69 -14.48 -16.52
C GLN A 65 -3.36 -14.39 -15.14
N LEU A 66 -3.61 -13.17 -14.63
CA LEU A 66 -4.29 -12.99 -13.35
C LEU A 66 -5.76 -13.45 -13.40
N ALA A 67 -6.47 -13.20 -14.49
CA ALA A 67 -7.85 -13.61 -14.66
C ALA A 67 -8.01 -15.16 -14.64
N ASN A 68 -6.97 -15.89 -15.04
CA ASN A 68 -6.89 -17.34 -15.03
C ASN A 68 -6.13 -17.90 -13.83
N TRP A 69 -5.89 -17.09 -12.79
CA TRP A 69 -5.23 -17.55 -11.58
C TRP A 69 -5.91 -18.80 -11.01
N SER A 70 -5.11 -19.78 -10.63
CA SER A 70 -5.57 -21.05 -10.03
C SER A 70 -4.78 -21.36 -8.75
N PRO A 71 -5.40 -21.94 -7.72
CA PRO A 71 -4.70 -22.29 -6.47
C PRO A 71 -3.51 -23.23 -6.66
N THR A 72 -3.55 -24.06 -7.69
CA THR A 72 -2.53 -25.09 -7.99
C THR A 72 -1.70 -24.76 -9.24
N GLY A 73 -1.83 -23.54 -9.79
CA GLY A 73 -1.08 -23.11 -10.96
C GLY A 73 0.41 -22.90 -10.66
N GLU A 74 1.26 -23.11 -11.66
CA GLU A 74 2.67 -22.76 -11.57
C GLU A 74 2.85 -21.24 -11.43
N ARG A 75 3.91 -20.83 -10.71
CA ARG A 75 4.23 -19.43 -10.42
C ARG A 75 5.53 -19.07 -11.14
N THR A 76 5.47 -18.90 -12.46
CA THR A 76 6.62 -18.63 -13.32
C THR A 76 6.69 -17.20 -13.79
N ASP A 77 5.57 -16.50 -13.82
CA ASP A 77 5.47 -15.20 -14.46
C ASP A 77 5.34 -14.06 -13.44
N GLU A 78 6.02 -12.96 -13.72
CA GLU A 78 5.94 -11.75 -12.93
C GLU A 78 4.74 -10.89 -13.34
N ILE A 79 4.12 -10.26 -12.36
CA ILE A 79 3.00 -9.35 -12.52
C ILE A 79 3.47 -7.92 -12.28
N PRO A 80 3.22 -6.99 -13.23
CA PRO A 80 3.47 -5.56 -13.04
C PRO A 80 2.32 -4.91 -12.27
N PHE A 81 2.54 -4.59 -11.00
CA PHE A 81 1.56 -3.94 -10.15
C PHE A 81 1.87 -2.46 -9.97
N VAL A 82 0.94 -1.59 -10.38
CA VAL A 82 1.05 -0.14 -10.17
C VAL A 82 0.25 0.24 -8.93
N VAL A 83 0.93 0.71 -7.91
CA VAL A 83 0.31 1.12 -6.65
C VAL A 83 -0.40 2.47 -6.78
N ALA A 84 -1.41 2.69 -5.93
CA ALA A 84 -2.13 3.96 -5.90
C ALA A 84 -1.33 5.07 -5.20
N ARG A 85 -0.46 4.72 -4.25
CA ARG A 85 0.38 5.64 -3.48
C ARG A 85 1.58 4.94 -2.85
N VAL A 86 2.50 5.72 -2.30
CA VAL A 86 3.68 5.22 -1.57
C VAL A 86 3.73 5.87 -0.19
N VAL A 87 4.04 5.07 0.83
CA VAL A 87 4.25 5.56 2.21
C VAL A 87 5.69 5.33 2.61
N LEU A 88 6.34 6.38 3.08
CA LEU A 88 7.73 6.35 3.50
C LEU A 88 7.82 6.57 5.01
N GLN A 89 8.64 5.78 5.68
CA GLN A 89 9.12 6.15 7.00
C GLN A 89 10.35 7.07 6.87
N ASP A 90 10.68 7.82 7.91
CA ASP A 90 11.65 8.93 7.81
C ASP A 90 13.11 8.50 7.62
N PHE A 91 13.56 7.35 8.10
CA PHE A 91 14.94 6.90 7.88
C PHE A 91 15.24 6.55 6.43
N THR A 92 14.28 5.95 5.73
CA THR A 92 14.41 5.57 4.31
C THR A 92 13.84 6.63 3.38
N GLY A 93 12.85 7.39 3.80
CA GLY A 93 12.17 8.38 2.97
C GLY A 93 12.96 9.64 2.71
N VAL A 94 13.76 10.12 3.67
CA VAL A 94 14.62 11.30 3.47
C VAL A 94 15.70 11.03 2.40
N PRO A 95 16.39 9.88 2.38
CA PRO A 95 17.25 9.50 1.24
C PRO A 95 16.53 9.52 -0.11
N LEU A 96 15.32 8.97 -0.20
CA LEU A 96 14.55 8.97 -1.46
C LEU A 96 14.15 10.38 -1.90
N LEU A 97 13.86 11.29 -0.97
CA LEU A 97 13.67 12.70 -1.29
C LEU A 97 14.98 13.33 -1.82
N ALA A 98 16.14 12.94 -1.29
CA ALA A 98 17.43 13.40 -1.78
C ALA A 98 17.69 12.92 -3.22
N ASP A 99 17.29 11.69 -3.56
CA ASP A 99 17.40 11.16 -4.91
C ASP A 99 16.51 11.94 -5.88
N LEU A 100 15.25 12.25 -5.52
CA LEU A 100 14.39 13.13 -6.32
C LEU A 100 15.02 14.52 -6.52
N ALA A 101 15.65 15.10 -5.50
CA ALA A 101 16.36 16.36 -5.60
C ALA A 101 17.57 16.26 -6.55
N ALA A 102 18.33 15.17 -6.47
CA ALA A 102 19.45 14.89 -7.36
C ALA A 102 18.98 14.75 -8.82
N MET A 103 17.89 14.05 -9.07
CA MET A 103 17.28 13.96 -10.42
C MET A 103 16.91 15.34 -10.97
N ARG A 104 16.34 16.22 -10.16
CA ARG A 104 16.07 17.62 -10.57
C ARG A 104 17.33 18.39 -10.93
N ASN A 105 18.41 18.20 -10.17
CA ASN A 105 19.71 18.81 -10.48
C ASN A 105 20.27 18.30 -11.82
N VAL A 106 20.18 17.00 -12.10
CA VAL A 106 20.60 16.43 -13.37
C VAL A 106 19.76 16.99 -14.52
N ALA A 107 18.44 17.00 -14.37
CA ALA A 107 17.53 17.57 -15.38
C ALA A 107 17.89 19.04 -15.68
N TYR A 108 18.13 19.85 -14.65
CA TYR A 108 18.56 21.23 -14.81
C TYR A 108 19.88 21.38 -15.58
N LYS A 109 20.90 20.57 -15.22
CA LYS A 109 22.21 20.56 -15.93
C LYS A 109 22.07 20.16 -17.40
N MET A 110 21.08 19.33 -17.73
CA MET A 110 20.76 18.94 -19.11
C MET A 110 19.92 19.97 -19.87
N GLY A 111 19.62 21.12 -19.27
CA GLY A 111 18.74 22.13 -19.86
C GLY A 111 17.25 21.75 -19.88
N ILE A 112 16.85 20.75 -19.12
CA ILE A 112 15.47 20.31 -19.00
C ILE A 112 14.81 20.99 -17.81
N ASN A 113 13.53 21.36 -17.93
CA ASN A 113 12.79 21.90 -16.80
C ASN A 113 12.73 20.88 -15.65
N ALA A 114 13.40 21.21 -14.54
CA ALA A 114 13.49 20.36 -13.33
C ALA A 114 12.11 20.00 -12.74
N LYS A 115 11.09 20.84 -12.91
CA LYS A 115 9.71 20.55 -12.47
C LYS A 115 9.05 19.38 -13.20
N LYS A 116 9.66 18.84 -14.27
CA LYS A 116 9.20 17.60 -14.90
C LYS A 116 9.53 16.36 -14.07
N ILE A 117 10.49 16.47 -13.16
CA ILE A 117 10.77 15.41 -12.19
C ILE A 117 9.80 15.58 -11.03
N GLU A 118 8.82 14.72 -10.99
CA GLU A 118 7.72 14.70 -10.02
C GLU A 118 7.33 13.27 -9.73
N PRO A 119 7.02 12.89 -8.48
CA PRO A 119 6.40 11.61 -8.22
C PRO A 119 5.08 11.47 -9.01
N LEU A 120 4.89 10.34 -9.67
CA LEU A 120 3.71 10.07 -10.51
C LEU A 120 2.54 9.49 -9.73
N VAL A 121 2.78 9.11 -8.48
CA VAL A 121 1.76 8.69 -7.51
C VAL A 121 1.95 9.53 -6.23
N PRO A 122 0.90 9.73 -5.42
CA PRO A 122 1.03 10.39 -4.12
C PRO A 122 2.05 9.70 -3.22
N VAL A 123 2.88 10.47 -2.55
CA VAL A 123 3.90 10.00 -1.62
C VAL A 123 3.72 10.72 -0.30
N ASP A 124 3.59 9.98 0.79
CA ASP A 124 3.53 10.52 2.14
C ASP A 124 4.70 9.98 2.97
N LEU A 125 5.50 10.90 3.51
CA LEU A 125 6.57 10.59 4.45
C LEU A 125 6.08 10.89 5.87
N VAL A 126 6.18 9.92 6.76
CA VAL A 126 5.79 10.08 8.17
C VAL A 126 7.03 10.05 9.05
N VAL A 127 7.17 11.07 9.90
CA VAL A 127 8.29 11.19 10.84
C VAL A 127 7.90 10.58 12.18
N ASP A 128 8.48 9.43 12.50
CA ASP A 128 8.26 8.76 13.78
C ASP A 128 9.47 7.94 14.27
N HIS A 129 10.10 7.16 13.39
CA HIS A 129 11.16 6.21 13.74
C HIS A 129 12.44 6.88 14.25
N SER A 130 12.72 8.10 13.83
CA SER A 130 13.94 8.83 14.19
C SER A 130 13.79 9.69 15.45
N VAL A 131 12.59 9.79 16.01
CA VAL A 131 12.31 10.65 17.17
C VAL A 131 12.85 10.01 18.43
N THR A 132 13.75 10.73 19.12
CA THR A 132 14.34 10.30 20.40
C THR A 132 13.55 10.90 21.56
N ILE A 133 13.25 10.08 22.57
CA ILE A 133 12.56 10.51 23.78
C ILE A 133 13.59 10.77 24.87
N ASP A 134 13.90 12.05 25.13
CA ASP A 134 14.82 12.50 26.17
C ASP A 134 14.09 12.82 27.48
N HIS A 135 12.88 13.34 27.38
CA HIS A 135 12.02 13.76 28.47
C HIS A 135 10.84 12.82 28.62
N PHE A 136 10.58 12.35 29.84
CA PHE A 136 9.47 11.45 30.15
C PHE A 136 8.98 11.65 31.58
N ARG A 137 7.72 11.32 31.86
CA ARG A 137 7.09 11.42 33.18
C ARG A 137 7.10 12.82 33.81
N GLU A 138 7.17 13.85 32.98
CA GLU A 138 7.04 15.25 33.37
C GLU A 138 5.96 15.96 32.54
N PRO A 139 5.31 16.99 33.09
CA PRO A 139 4.13 17.61 32.45
C PRO A 139 4.36 18.13 31.03
N ASN A 140 5.55 18.61 30.72
CA ASN A 140 5.90 19.22 29.45
C ASN A 140 6.78 18.33 28.56
N ALA A 141 6.82 17.02 28.83
CA ALA A 141 7.72 16.08 28.15
C ALA A 141 7.58 16.14 26.61
N LEU A 142 6.34 16.19 26.09
CA LEU A 142 6.10 16.28 24.65
C LEU A 142 6.73 17.54 24.04
N ASP A 143 6.48 18.70 24.62
CA ASP A 143 6.99 19.99 24.10
C ASP A 143 8.52 20.04 24.16
N LEU A 144 9.12 19.48 25.23
CA LEU A 144 10.57 19.44 25.39
C LEU A 144 11.22 18.51 24.36
N ASN A 145 10.65 17.32 24.15
CA ASN A 145 11.11 16.40 23.12
C ASN A 145 10.99 17.01 21.71
N MET A 146 9.89 17.67 21.40
CA MET A 146 9.72 18.32 20.09
C MET A 146 10.72 19.44 19.88
N LYS A 147 11.02 20.27 20.90
CA LYS A 147 12.06 21.30 20.82
C LYS A 147 13.43 20.71 20.53
N LEU A 148 13.79 19.63 21.22
CA LEU A 148 15.06 18.93 20.99
C LEU A 148 15.12 18.30 19.61
N GLU A 149 14.06 17.62 19.17
CA GLU A 149 13.98 17.00 17.87
C GLU A 149 14.20 18.02 16.74
N PHE A 150 13.45 19.12 16.74
CA PHE A 150 13.62 20.18 15.74
C PHE A 150 14.97 20.87 15.81
N SER A 151 15.54 21.02 17.00
CA SER A 151 16.88 21.61 17.16
C SER A 151 17.97 20.71 16.59
N ARG A 152 17.93 19.41 16.92
CA ARG A 152 18.92 18.40 16.48
C ARG A 152 18.88 18.16 14.99
N ASN A 153 17.70 18.15 14.42
CA ASN A 153 17.45 17.73 13.03
C ASN A 153 16.96 18.89 12.15
N ASN A 154 17.32 20.13 12.49
CA ASN A 154 16.81 21.31 11.80
C ASN A 154 17.04 21.28 10.28
N GLU A 155 18.23 20.89 9.81
CA GLU A 155 18.54 20.82 8.38
C GLU A 155 17.66 19.76 7.67
N ARG A 156 17.41 18.63 8.31
CA ARG A 156 16.54 17.57 7.79
C ARG A 156 15.10 18.07 7.66
N TYR A 157 14.58 18.78 8.65
CA TYR A 157 13.23 19.36 8.59
C TYR A 157 13.11 20.47 7.56
N GLN A 158 14.12 21.28 7.40
CA GLN A 158 14.17 22.28 6.34
C GLN A 158 14.14 21.61 4.96
N PHE A 159 14.88 20.53 4.78
CA PHE A 159 14.90 19.76 3.54
C PHE A 159 13.55 19.09 3.24
N MET A 160 12.92 18.45 4.22
CA MET A 160 11.58 17.88 4.06
C MET A 160 10.54 18.95 3.73
N LYS A 161 10.59 20.12 4.39
CA LYS A 161 9.72 21.25 4.09
C LYS A 161 9.93 21.78 2.67
N TRP A 162 11.17 21.83 2.22
CA TRP A 162 11.48 22.14 0.82
C TRP A 162 10.83 21.09 -0.11
N GLY A 163 10.94 19.81 0.19
CA GLY A 163 10.33 18.73 -0.59
C GLY A 163 8.83 18.92 -0.78
N MET A 164 8.09 19.21 0.29
CA MET A 164 6.65 19.51 0.23
C MET A 164 6.30 20.72 -0.64
N GLN A 165 7.21 21.68 -0.78
CA GLN A 165 7.01 22.86 -1.61
C GLN A 165 7.48 22.65 -3.06
N ALA A 166 8.45 21.78 -3.24
CA ALA A 166 9.07 21.49 -4.53
C ALA A 166 8.24 20.49 -5.35
N PHE A 167 7.60 19.53 -4.70
CA PHE A 167 6.83 18.46 -5.34
C PHE A 167 5.35 18.56 -4.94
N ASP A 168 4.47 18.55 -5.93
CA ASP A 168 3.02 18.70 -5.72
C ASP A 168 2.38 17.45 -5.09
N THR A 169 3.00 16.28 -5.30
CA THR A 169 2.48 14.97 -4.84
C THR A 169 3.23 14.39 -3.64
N PHE A 170 4.09 15.19 -3.00
CA PHE A 170 4.89 14.76 -1.85
C PHE A 170 4.41 15.44 -0.56
N GLY A 171 3.89 14.64 0.37
CA GLY A 171 3.45 15.08 1.70
C GLY A 171 4.41 14.64 2.80
N VAL A 172 4.43 15.39 3.90
CA VAL A 172 5.16 15.03 5.13
C VAL A 172 4.24 15.17 6.32
N VAL A 173 4.12 14.11 7.11
CA VAL A 173 3.48 14.13 8.44
C VAL A 173 4.59 14.39 9.47
N PRO A 174 4.52 15.51 10.20
CA PRO A 174 5.57 15.88 11.17
C PRO A 174 5.57 14.97 12.40
N PRO A 175 6.63 15.01 13.23
CA PRO A 175 6.72 14.20 14.45
C PRO A 175 5.62 14.56 15.45
N GLY A 176 5.25 13.59 16.29
CA GLY A 176 4.25 13.76 17.35
C GLY A 176 2.81 13.41 16.94
N PHE A 177 2.58 13.00 15.70
CA PHE A 177 1.24 12.56 15.24
C PHE A 177 0.98 11.07 15.45
N GLY A 178 2.01 10.26 15.59
CA GLY A 178 1.92 8.83 15.82
C GLY A 178 2.85 8.01 14.93
N ILE A 179 2.80 6.70 15.10
CA ILE A 179 3.60 5.73 14.33
C ILE A 179 3.11 5.69 12.89
N VAL A 180 4.03 5.55 11.92
CA VAL A 180 3.75 5.61 10.47
C VAL A 180 2.56 4.75 10.04
N HIS A 181 2.48 3.52 10.53
CA HIS A 181 1.42 2.59 10.08
C HIS A 181 0.07 2.91 10.71
N GLN A 182 0.02 3.45 11.93
CA GLN A 182 -1.20 3.96 12.55
C GLN A 182 -1.67 5.23 11.85
N VAL A 183 -0.76 6.16 11.57
CA VAL A 183 -1.05 7.37 10.78
C VAL A 183 -1.55 6.99 9.38
N ASN A 184 -0.92 6.00 8.74
CA ASN A 184 -1.38 5.48 7.45
C ASN A 184 -2.80 4.93 7.54
N LEU A 185 -3.09 4.11 8.55
CA LEU A 185 -4.40 3.48 8.76
C LEU A 185 -5.51 4.52 9.01
N GLU A 186 -5.24 5.51 9.88
CA GLU A 186 -6.25 6.41 10.43
C GLU A 186 -6.45 7.69 9.59
N TYR A 187 -5.39 8.19 8.94
CA TYR A 187 -5.40 9.50 8.28
C TYR A 187 -5.09 9.44 6.78
N LEU A 188 -4.15 8.59 6.34
CA LEU A 188 -3.72 8.60 4.94
C LEU A 188 -4.54 7.67 4.05
N ALA A 189 -5.06 6.58 4.60
CA ALA A 189 -5.87 5.63 3.85
C ALA A 189 -7.19 6.26 3.38
N ARG A 190 -7.53 6.01 2.12
CA ARG A 190 -8.76 6.53 1.51
C ARG A 190 -9.73 5.44 1.07
N GLY A 191 -9.28 4.19 1.04
CA GLY A 191 -10.05 3.05 0.53
C GLY A 191 -10.29 3.11 -0.97
N VAL A 192 -10.64 4.27 -1.50
CA VAL A 192 -10.89 4.51 -2.93
C VAL A 192 -10.25 5.84 -3.36
N HIS A 193 -9.51 5.79 -4.44
CA HIS A 193 -8.93 6.95 -5.10
C HIS A 193 -9.71 7.34 -6.35
N LYS A 194 -9.46 8.57 -6.82
CA LYS A 194 -9.99 9.10 -8.06
C LYS A 194 -8.88 9.81 -8.82
N ASP A 195 -8.66 9.45 -10.07
CA ASP A 195 -7.70 10.15 -10.93
C ASP A 195 -8.26 11.43 -11.55
N ALA A 196 -7.40 12.18 -12.24
CA ALA A 196 -7.78 13.40 -12.94
C ALA A 196 -8.78 13.18 -14.09
N ALA A 197 -8.88 11.95 -14.62
CA ALA A 197 -9.84 11.58 -15.65
C ALA A 197 -11.22 11.16 -15.09
N GLY A 198 -11.38 11.18 -13.76
CA GLY A 198 -12.61 10.81 -13.08
C GLY A 198 -12.80 9.31 -12.92
N VAL A 199 -11.74 8.52 -13.01
CA VAL A 199 -11.76 7.08 -12.79
C VAL A 199 -11.54 6.80 -11.31
N TYR A 200 -12.44 6.02 -10.71
CA TYR A 200 -12.35 5.54 -9.34
C TYR A 200 -11.72 4.15 -9.29
N TYR A 201 -10.86 3.93 -8.30
CA TYR A 201 -10.11 2.68 -8.15
C TYR A 201 -9.75 2.42 -6.68
N PRO A 202 -9.53 1.15 -6.29
CA PRO A 202 -9.16 0.80 -4.91
C PRO A 202 -7.85 1.43 -4.47
N ASP A 203 -7.75 1.78 -3.19
CA ASP A 203 -6.48 2.13 -2.56
C ASP A 203 -5.55 0.93 -2.54
N SER A 204 -4.28 1.17 -2.79
CA SER A 204 -3.21 0.19 -2.71
C SER A 204 -1.87 0.91 -2.55
N LEU A 205 -0.95 0.32 -1.82
CA LEU A 205 0.33 0.98 -1.58
C LEU A 205 1.50 0.01 -1.42
N VAL A 206 2.69 0.56 -1.55
CA VAL A 206 3.91 -0.01 -0.98
C VAL A 206 4.49 0.99 0.02
N GLY A 207 5.21 0.48 0.99
CA GLY A 207 5.90 1.31 1.98
C GLY A 207 7.33 0.85 2.19
N THR A 208 8.17 1.74 2.70
CA THR A 208 9.58 1.43 2.98
C THR A 208 9.81 0.77 4.34
N ASP A 209 8.78 0.17 4.89
CA ASP A 209 8.82 -0.57 6.15
C ASP A 209 8.04 -1.89 6.02
N SER A 210 8.54 -2.97 6.64
CA SER A 210 7.94 -4.30 6.56
C SER A 210 6.52 -4.35 7.14
N HIS A 211 6.22 -3.52 8.17
CA HIS A 211 4.92 -3.45 8.82
C HIS A 211 3.88 -2.56 8.09
N THR A 212 4.20 -2.13 6.87
CA THR A 212 3.23 -1.51 5.95
C THR A 212 1.97 -2.35 5.78
N THR A 213 2.08 -3.66 5.97
CA THR A 213 0.98 -4.62 5.93
C THR A 213 -0.13 -4.35 6.95
N MET A 214 0.08 -3.50 7.97
CA MET A 214 -0.97 -3.07 8.90
C MET A 214 -2.23 -2.55 8.18
N ILE A 215 -2.05 -1.92 7.03
CA ILE A 215 -3.13 -1.35 6.22
C ILE A 215 -4.10 -2.42 5.68
N ASN A 216 -3.65 -3.68 5.58
CA ASN A 216 -4.47 -4.77 5.08
C ASN A 216 -5.67 -5.05 5.99
N GLY A 217 -5.62 -4.65 7.27
CA GLY A 217 -6.71 -4.79 8.24
C GLY A 217 -7.99 -4.02 7.88
N ILE A 218 -7.91 -3.08 6.94
CA ILE A 218 -9.05 -2.31 6.41
C ILE A 218 -9.31 -2.58 4.91
N GLY A 219 -8.86 -3.70 4.38
CA GLY A 219 -9.13 -4.09 3.00
C GLY A 219 -8.30 -3.36 1.94
N VAL A 220 -7.19 -2.73 2.33
CA VAL A 220 -6.25 -2.10 1.40
C VAL A 220 -5.08 -3.03 1.15
N VAL A 221 -4.80 -3.33 -0.11
CA VAL A 221 -3.63 -4.13 -0.52
C VAL A 221 -2.37 -3.30 -0.37
N GLY A 222 -1.43 -3.80 0.42
CA GLY A 222 -0.16 -3.11 0.65
C GLY A 222 0.85 -3.98 1.36
N TRP A 223 2.13 -3.77 1.06
CA TRP A 223 3.25 -4.47 1.70
C TRP A 223 4.52 -3.63 1.70
N GLY A 224 5.52 -4.08 2.48
CA GLY A 224 6.83 -3.45 2.56
C GLY A 224 7.72 -3.82 1.39
N VAL A 225 8.48 -2.84 0.91
CA VAL A 225 9.47 -2.97 -0.17
C VAL A 225 10.78 -2.28 0.21
N GLY A 226 11.85 -2.57 -0.51
CA GLY A 226 13.10 -1.83 -0.39
C GLY A 226 12.99 -0.39 -0.89
N GLY A 227 13.95 0.47 -0.50
CA GLY A 227 13.95 1.88 -0.90
C GLY A 227 13.94 2.07 -2.42
N ILE A 228 14.78 1.31 -3.15
CA ILE A 228 14.86 1.38 -4.62
C ILE A 228 13.53 1.01 -5.29
N GLU A 229 12.83 0.00 -4.77
CA GLU A 229 11.53 -0.41 -5.30
C GLU A 229 10.45 0.64 -5.00
N ALA A 230 10.49 1.26 -3.81
CA ALA A 230 9.61 2.37 -3.47
C ALA A 230 9.84 3.57 -4.39
N GLU A 231 11.10 3.92 -4.67
CA GLU A 231 11.46 4.99 -5.59
C GLU A 231 10.96 4.70 -7.02
N ALA A 232 11.15 3.47 -7.49
CA ALA A 232 10.60 3.05 -8.78
C ALA A 232 9.08 3.22 -8.82
N GLY A 233 8.37 2.84 -7.75
CA GLY A 233 6.93 3.05 -7.59
C GLY A 233 6.55 4.54 -7.62
N MET A 234 7.31 5.39 -6.92
CA MET A 234 7.13 6.85 -6.94
C MET A 234 7.23 7.41 -8.36
N LEU A 235 8.15 6.88 -9.17
CA LEU A 235 8.36 7.27 -10.57
C LEU A 235 7.40 6.58 -11.56
N GLY A 236 6.35 5.93 -11.05
CA GLY A 236 5.33 5.27 -11.87
C GLY A 236 5.80 4.00 -12.57
N GLN A 237 6.87 3.36 -12.07
CA GLN A 237 7.23 2.02 -12.50
C GLN A 237 6.34 1.00 -11.78
N PRO A 238 5.91 -0.07 -12.44
CA PRO A 238 5.26 -1.16 -11.75
C PRO A 238 6.21 -1.82 -10.73
N VAL A 239 5.65 -2.26 -9.61
CA VAL A 239 6.32 -3.20 -8.72
C VAL A 239 6.12 -4.59 -9.30
N TYR A 240 7.21 -5.27 -9.65
CA TYR A 240 7.15 -6.60 -10.21
C TYR A 240 7.24 -7.65 -9.12
N PHE A 241 6.35 -8.62 -9.14
CA PHE A 241 6.39 -9.76 -8.24
C PHE A 241 5.80 -11.01 -8.93
N LEU A 242 6.26 -12.19 -8.53
CA LEU A 242 5.69 -13.44 -9.03
C LEU A 242 4.22 -13.55 -8.66
N THR A 243 3.40 -14.07 -9.55
CA THR A 243 1.99 -14.34 -9.27
C THR A 243 1.88 -15.11 -7.94
N PRO A 244 1.24 -14.54 -6.90
CA PRO A 244 1.32 -15.10 -5.55
C PRO A 244 0.41 -16.31 -5.38
N ASP A 245 0.82 -17.24 -4.50
CA ASP A 245 -0.12 -18.14 -3.87
C ASP A 245 -0.99 -17.39 -2.86
N VAL A 246 -2.23 -17.80 -2.70
CA VAL A 246 -3.13 -17.24 -1.69
C VAL A 246 -3.55 -18.33 -0.73
N ILE A 247 -3.29 -18.12 0.55
CA ILE A 247 -3.70 -19.00 1.66
C ILE A 247 -4.88 -18.33 2.37
N GLY A 248 -6.00 -19.04 2.43
CA GLY A 248 -7.18 -18.60 3.15
C GLY A 248 -7.17 -19.06 4.61
N VAL A 249 -7.43 -18.13 5.54
CA VAL A 249 -7.60 -18.42 6.97
C VAL A 249 -9.06 -18.18 7.34
N ASN A 250 -9.78 -19.24 7.64
CA ASN A 250 -11.17 -19.17 8.08
C ASN A 250 -11.24 -18.93 9.59
N LEU A 251 -11.66 -17.75 10.00
CA LEU A 251 -11.89 -17.39 11.40
C LEU A 251 -13.35 -17.69 11.77
N THR A 252 -13.56 -18.42 12.83
CA THR A 252 -14.90 -18.81 13.32
C THR A 252 -15.07 -18.48 14.80
N GLY A 253 -16.28 -18.17 15.19
CA GLY A 253 -16.62 -17.86 16.58
C GLY A 253 -16.11 -16.49 17.04
N VAL A 254 -15.91 -16.36 18.34
CA VAL A 254 -15.50 -15.11 19.02
C VAL A 254 -14.34 -15.38 19.99
N LEU A 255 -13.56 -14.36 20.30
CA LEU A 255 -12.52 -14.47 21.34
C LEU A 255 -13.18 -14.77 22.69
N ARG A 256 -12.60 -15.72 23.43
CA ARG A 256 -13.06 -16.06 24.77
C ARG A 256 -12.77 -14.92 25.73
N GLU A 257 -13.60 -14.79 26.74
CA GLU A 257 -13.35 -13.85 27.84
C GLU A 257 -11.96 -14.10 28.44
N GLY A 258 -11.19 -13.01 28.63
CA GLY A 258 -9.81 -13.04 29.11
C GLY A 258 -8.73 -13.26 28.02
N CYS A 259 -9.12 -13.58 26.76
CA CYS A 259 -8.19 -13.61 25.63
C CYS A 259 -8.07 -12.21 24.99
N THR A 260 -6.87 -11.85 24.62
CA THR A 260 -6.57 -10.57 23.97
C THR A 260 -6.32 -10.75 22.47
N ALA A 261 -6.32 -9.64 21.71
CA ALA A 261 -5.88 -9.63 20.33
C ALA A 261 -4.44 -10.16 20.18
N THR A 262 -3.57 -9.92 21.15
CA THR A 262 -2.20 -10.41 21.16
C THR A 262 -2.15 -11.95 21.21
N ASP A 263 -2.99 -12.60 22.04
CA ASP A 263 -3.06 -14.05 22.09
C ASP A 263 -3.49 -14.65 20.75
N LEU A 264 -4.47 -14.02 20.11
CA LEU A 264 -4.94 -14.40 18.77
C LEU A 264 -3.83 -14.25 17.73
N VAL A 265 -3.16 -13.12 17.70
CA VAL A 265 -2.08 -12.80 16.75
C VAL A 265 -0.92 -13.77 16.89
N LEU A 266 -0.48 -14.07 18.11
CA LEU A 266 0.60 -15.02 18.34
C LEU A 266 0.22 -16.44 17.93
N THR A 267 -1.02 -16.84 18.17
CA THR A 267 -1.55 -18.15 17.74
C THR A 267 -1.59 -18.25 16.21
N ILE A 268 -2.08 -17.21 15.52
CA ILE A 268 -2.10 -17.14 14.06
C ILE A 268 -0.66 -17.19 13.51
N THR A 269 0.25 -16.46 14.12
CA THR A 269 1.67 -16.42 13.69
C THR A 269 2.30 -17.80 13.79
N GLU A 270 2.11 -18.51 14.89
CA GLU A 270 2.61 -19.89 15.06
C GLU A 270 2.02 -20.83 13.99
N LEU A 271 0.71 -20.76 13.79
CA LEU A 271 0.00 -21.61 12.82
C LEU A 271 0.52 -21.35 11.40
N LEU A 272 0.58 -20.10 10.96
CA LEU A 272 1.00 -19.75 9.60
C LEU A 272 2.48 -20.04 9.36
N ARG A 273 3.33 -19.93 10.38
CA ARG A 273 4.72 -20.38 10.26
C ARG A 273 4.83 -21.89 10.03
N LYS A 274 4.01 -22.69 10.69
CA LYS A 274 3.93 -24.13 10.44
C LYS A 274 3.46 -24.47 9.03
N GLU A 275 2.53 -23.66 8.49
CA GLU A 275 1.99 -23.79 7.13
C GLU A 275 2.92 -23.23 6.04
N LYS A 276 4.07 -22.67 6.40
CA LYS A 276 5.10 -22.19 5.45
C LYS A 276 4.55 -21.18 4.43
N VAL A 277 3.97 -20.09 4.90
CA VAL A 277 3.34 -19.07 4.06
C VAL A 277 4.33 -18.02 3.49
N VAL A 278 5.62 -18.28 3.53
CA VAL A 278 6.66 -17.34 3.09
C VAL A 278 6.43 -16.93 1.64
N GLY A 279 6.36 -15.61 1.41
CA GLY A 279 6.16 -15.03 0.07
C GLY A 279 4.74 -15.18 -0.49
N LYS A 280 3.80 -15.72 0.29
CA LYS A 280 2.40 -15.88 -0.12
C LYS A 280 1.55 -14.72 0.38
N PHE A 281 0.37 -14.56 -0.23
CA PHE A 281 -0.70 -13.72 0.32
C PHE A 281 -1.53 -14.57 1.29
N VAL A 282 -1.91 -13.97 2.41
CA VAL A 282 -2.85 -14.58 3.36
C VAL A 282 -4.13 -13.75 3.35
N GLU A 283 -5.28 -14.39 3.12
CA GLU A 283 -6.60 -13.75 3.24
C GLU A 283 -7.36 -14.33 4.43
N PHE A 284 -7.85 -13.45 5.29
CA PHE A 284 -8.69 -13.81 6.43
C PHE A 284 -10.16 -13.67 6.05
N PHE A 285 -10.95 -14.69 6.33
CA PHE A 285 -12.38 -14.71 6.04
C PHE A 285 -13.16 -15.49 7.11
N GLY A 286 -14.47 -15.59 6.95
CA GLY A 286 -15.35 -16.29 7.88
C GLY A 286 -16.02 -15.34 8.89
N GLU A 287 -17.01 -15.85 9.59
CA GLU A 287 -17.85 -15.10 10.53
C GLU A 287 -17.07 -14.48 11.70
N GLY A 288 -15.97 -15.11 12.11
CA GLY A 288 -15.10 -14.61 13.17
C GLY A 288 -14.42 -13.29 12.81
N THR A 289 -14.26 -12.96 11.51
CA THR A 289 -13.69 -11.66 11.11
C THR A 289 -14.59 -10.48 11.48
N GLU A 290 -15.90 -10.68 11.50
CA GLU A 290 -16.88 -9.65 11.86
C GLU A 290 -16.85 -9.32 13.35
N THR A 291 -16.34 -10.23 14.18
CA THR A 291 -16.21 -10.04 15.63
C THR A 291 -14.97 -9.29 16.05
N LEU A 292 -14.01 -9.11 15.13
CA LEU A 292 -12.76 -8.42 15.37
C LEU A 292 -12.90 -6.92 15.09
N SER A 293 -12.37 -6.11 16.00
CA SER A 293 -12.28 -4.66 15.78
C SER A 293 -11.30 -4.37 14.62
N VAL A 294 -11.34 -3.13 14.11
CA VAL A 294 -10.36 -2.68 13.11
C VAL A 294 -8.93 -2.80 13.64
N THR A 295 -8.71 -2.45 14.91
CA THR A 295 -7.42 -2.52 15.56
C THR A 295 -6.90 -3.96 15.70
N ASP A 296 -7.77 -4.92 15.99
CA ASP A 296 -7.40 -6.33 16.07
C ASP A 296 -7.00 -6.87 14.70
N ARG A 297 -7.80 -6.60 13.66
CA ARG A 297 -7.48 -6.97 12.28
C ARG A 297 -6.17 -6.32 11.80
N ALA A 298 -5.98 -5.04 12.11
CA ALA A 298 -4.75 -4.32 11.78
C ALA A 298 -3.52 -4.92 12.49
N THR A 299 -3.66 -5.37 13.73
CA THR A 299 -2.59 -6.04 14.48
C THR A 299 -2.22 -7.38 13.85
N ILE A 300 -3.21 -8.18 13.44
CA ILE A 300 -2.97 -9.44 12.73
C ILE A 300 -2.27 -9.18 11.40
N ALA A 301 -2.74 -8.20 10.63
CA ALA A 301 -2.15 -7.82 9.35
C ALA A 301 -0.72 -7.26 9.50
N ASN A 302 -0.47 -6.48 10.57
CA ASN A 302 0.85 -5.93 10.89
C ASN A 302 1.90 -7.01 11.10
N MET A 303 1.52 -8.17 11.65
CA MET A 303 2.39 -9.30 11.93
C MET A 303 2.68 -10.18 10.69
N ALA A 304 2.28 -9.76 9.49
CA ALA A 304 2.59 -10.52 8.27
C ALA A 304 4.09 -10.83 8.10
N PRO A 305 5.03 -9.90 8.34
CA PRO A 305 6.46 -10.22 8.31
C PRO A 305 6.86 -11.32 9.30
N GLU A 306 6.27 -11.36 10.49
CA GLU A 306 6.58 -12.32 11.54
C GLU A 306 6.11 -13.73 11.17
N TYR A 307 4.95 -13.91 10.53
CA TYR A 307 4.59 -15.21 10.02
C TYR A 307 5.16 -15.50 8.61
N GLY A 308 5.80 -14.51 7.98
CA GLY A 308 6.57 -14.66 6.74
C GLY A 308 5.77 -14.42 5.46
N ALA A 309 4.50 -14.03 5.55
CA ALA A 309 3.68 -13.71 4.38
C ALA A 309 4.02 -12.34 3.80
N THR A 310 3.72 -12.14 2.52
CA THR A 310 3.83 -10.82 1.88
C THR A 310 2.81 -9.86 2.47
N MET A 311 1.59 -10.33 2.76
CA MET A 311 0.54 -9.55 3.42
C MET A 311 -0.47 -10.46 4.14
N GLY A 312 -1.21 -9.88 5.09
CA GLY A 312 -2.32 -10.52 5.79
C GLY A 312 -3.61 -9.71 5.60
N PHE A 313 -4.38 -10.04 4.59
CA PHE A 313 -5.45 -9.23 4.04
C PHE A 313 -6.82 -9.59 4.61
N PHE A 314 -7.57 -8.58 5.04
CA PHE A 314 -8.95 -8.69 5.46
C PHE A 314 -9.85 -8.04 4.40
N PRO A 315 -10.57 -8.79 3.58
CA PRO A 315 -11.57 -8.24 2.67
C PRO A 315 -12.68 -7.53 3.47
N VAL A 316 -12.95 -6.27 3.18
CA VAL A 316 -14.02 -5.45 3.82
C VAL A 316 -14.91 -4.88 2.74
#